data_ebf6192686e4c57bf79e9ce6fb46f734
#
_entry.id   ebf6192686e4c57bf79e9ce6fb46f734
#
_cell.length_a   1.000
_cell.length_b   1.000
_cell.length_c   1.000
_cell.angle_alpha   90.00
_cell.angle_beta   90.00
_cell.angle_gamma   90.00
#
_symmetry.space_group_name_H-M   'P 1'
#
loop_
_entity.id
_entity.type
_entity.pdbx_description
1 polymer ?
#
loop_
_entity_poly.entity_id
_entity_poly.type
_entity_poly.pdbx_seq_one_letter_code
_entity_poly.pdbx_strand_id
1 'polypeptide(L)'
;MSQYKVFLCHNSKDKPQVREIRDQLEQQGIETWMDEQDIKGFDDWKKKIKENLSQMNAVAVLLGSSGFGEWQKYEIIYTEQEINRREQNKLLPLRAGLVILKSCQQTFQKIRDRHYDTPYGWLFINPHMVDLRASKAPMKQLIEAITEQRWHVDYTRLENLLKAGQWKEADQETLAVMLKTAGREKEGWLDIESIQNFPRKDLHTIDQLWVEYSDGHFGFSVQKRISESVGKDYEKFGDRVGWGKGMWLNKKWLDYNEIIFSLDAPEGHLPVGVVYGSGSWFWGLDATLGVHVVPFLQRLIVFLFNLLSRPDL
;
A
#
# COMPACT_ATOMS: atom_id res chain seq x y z
N MET A 1 -31.18 4.73 -1.44
CA MET A 1 -29.75 4.45 -1.32
C MET A 1 -29.14 4.64 -2.69
N SER A 2 -28.07 5.42 -2.86
CA SER A 2 -27.40 5.55 -4.15
C SER A 2 -26.80 4.20 -4.52
N GLN A 3 -27.12 3.72 -5.72
CA GLN A 3 -26.62 2.44 -6.23
C GLN A 3 -25.10 2.52 -6.40
N TYR A 4 -24.36 1.51 -5.95
CA TYR A 4 -22.91 1.47 -6.08
C TYR A 4 -22.53 1.24 -7.55
N LYS A 5 -21.65 2.09 -8.10
CA LYS A 5 -21.30 2.09 -9.54
C LYS A 5 -19.85 1.74 -9.77
N VAL A 6 -19.59 0.81 -10.67
CA VAL A 6 -18.24 0.31 -10.99
C VAL A 6 -17.95 0.38 -12.48
N PHE A 7 -16.84 0.99 -12.83
CA PHE A 7 -16.32 0.93 -14.20
C PHE A 7 -15.46 -0.32 -14.39
N LEU A 8 -15.79 -1.13 -15.39
CA LEU A 8 -15.04 -2.32 -15.80
C LEU A 8 -14.10 -1.99 -16.97
N CYS A 9 -12.94 -1.42 -16.64
CA CYS A 9 -11.90 -1.07 -17.60
C CYS A 9 -11.22 -2.34 -18.13
N HIS A 10 -11.26 -2.62 -19.44
CA HIS A 10 -10.83 -3.89 -19.99
C HIS A 10 -10.31 -3.81 -21.43
N ASN A 11 -9.52 -4.80 -21.85
CA ASN A 11 -9.19 -4.99 -23.25
C ASN A 11 -10.39 -5.55 -24.02
N SER A 12 -10.66 -5.01 -25.21
CA SER A 12 -11.79 -5.44 -26.06
C SER A 12 -11.80 -6.95 -26.37
N LYS A 13 -10.64 -7.58 -26.37
CA LYS A 13 -10.47 -9.03 -26.56
C LYS A 13 -10.94 -9.87 -25.38
N ASP A 14 -11.02 -9.27 -24.18
CA ASP A 14 -11.43 -9.94 -22.95
C ASP A 14 -12.93 -9.74 -22.65
N LYS A 15 -13.67 -9.02 -23.51
CA LYS A 15 -15.13 -8.73 -23.38
C LYS A 15 -15.99 -9.92 -22.95
N PRO A 16 -15.85 -11.12 -23.53
CA PRO A 16 -16.70 -12.25 -23.13
C PRO A 16 -16.59 -12.57 -21.63
N GLN A 17 -15.37 -12.63 -21.11
CA GLN A 17 -15.10 -12.92 -19.70
C GLN A 17 -15.52 -11.75 -18.79
N VAL A 18 -15.37 -10.52 -19.27
CA VAL A 18 -15.78 -9.31 -18.52
C VAL A 18 -17.30 -9.23 -18.41
N ARG A 19 -18.05 -9.64 -19.42
CA ARG A 19 -19.52 -9.70 -19.37
C ARG A 19 -20.01 -10.69 -18.32
N GLU A 20 -19.37 -11.83 -18.17
CA GLU A 20 -19.70 -12.79 -17.09
C GLU A 20 -19.50 -12.17 -15.69
N ILE A 21 -18.42 -11.38 -15.53
CA ILE A 21 -18.15 -10.65 -14.29
C ILE A 21 -19.21 -9.57 -14.07
N ARG A 22 -19.54 -8.80 -15.09
CA ARG A 22 -20.58 -7.78 -15.06
C ARG A 22 -21.90 -8.37 -14.58
N ASP A 23 -22.35 -9.45 -15.21
CA ASP A 23 -23.65 -10.05 -14.92
C ASP A 23 -23.72 -10.54 -13.46
N GLN A 24 -22.60 -11.05 -12.92
CA GLN A 24 -22.49 -11.44 -11.52
C GLN A 24 -22.48 -10.25 -10.55
N LEU A 25 -21.85 -9.14 -10.90
CA LEU A 25 -21.86 -7.90 -10.11
C LEU A 25 -23.27 -7.29 -10.08
N GLU A 26 -23.95 -7.24 -11.22
CA GLU A 26 -25.32 -6.72 -11.35
C GLU A 26 -26.34 -7.56 -10.57
N GLN A 27 -26.18 -8.87 -10.52
CA GLN A 27 -26.97 -9.75 -9.66
C GLN A 27 -26.81 -9.44 -8.16
N GLN A 28 -25.71 -8.83 -7.76
CA GLN A 28 -25.45 -8.36 -6.39
C GLN A 28 -25.86 -6.90 -6.15
N GLY A 29 -26.57 -6.28 -7.11
CA GLY A 29 -27.04 -4.90 -7.00
C GLY A 29 -25.98 -3.84 -7.25
N ILE A 30 -24.84 -4.20 -7.85
CA ILE A 30 -23.77 -3.29 -8.23
C ILE A 30 -23.99 -2.87 -9.67
N GLU A 31 -24.24 -1.57 -9.90
CA GLU A 31 -24.35 -1.03 -11.26
C GLU A 31 -22.99 -1.02 -11.94
N THR A 32 -22.91 -1.57 -13.14
CA THR A 32 -21.64 -1.61 -13.87
C THR A 32 -21.67 -0.75 -15.11
N TRP A 33 -20.52 -0.17 -15.45
CA TRP A 33 -20.30 0.48 -16.72
C TRP A 33 -19.10 -0.13 -17.42
N MET A 34 -19.22 -0.43 -18.69
CA MET A 34 -18.14 -0.88 -19.57
C MET A 34 -18.30 -0.23 -20.93
N ASP A 35 -17.19 0.08 -21.58
CA ASP A 35 -17.23 0.60 -22.93
C ASP A 35 -17.64 -0.51 -23.92
N GLU A 36 -18.91 -0.51 -24.33
CA GLU A 36 -19.47 -1.47 -25.28
C GLU A 36 -19.55 -0.90 -26.70
N GLN A 37 -19.34 0.40 -26.87
CA GLN A 37 -19.54 1.06 -28.17
C GLN A 37 -18.21 1.24 -28.90
N ASP A 38 -18.21 0.88 -30.17
CA ASP A 38 -17.27 1.40 -31.17
C ASP A 38 -17.52 2.90 -31.30
N ILE A 39 -16.80 3.69 -30.50
CA ILE A 39 -16.98 5.14 -30.47
C ILE A 39 -16.42 5.71 -31.77
N LYS A 40 -17.32 6.15 -32.62
CA LYS A 40 -16.99 6.91 -33.82
C LYS A 40 -16.71 8.36 -33.43
N GLY A 41 -15.44 8.70 -33.19
CA GLY A 41 -15.02 10.08 -32.92
C GLY A 41 -14.13 10.20 -31.70
N PHE A 42 -12.88 10.59 -31.92
CA PHE A 42 -11.84 10.56 -30.89
C PHE A 42 -12.08 11.55 -29.74
N ASP A 43 -12.73 12.69 -30.02
CA ASP A 43 -12.90 13.76 -29.00
C ASP A 43 -14.11 13.51 -28.10
N ASP A 44 -15.19 12.95 -28.61
CA ASP A 44 -16.38 12.62 -27.82
C ASP A 44 -16.09 11.49 -26.78
N TRP A 45 -15.20 10.59 -27.12
CA TRP A 45 -14.82 9.46 -26.26
C TRP A 45 -14.11 9.89 -24.98
N LYS A 46 -13.12 10.78 -25.07
CA LYS A 46 -12.38 11.28 -23.88
C LYS A 46 -13.32 11.97 -22.89
N LYS A 47 -14.23 12.79 -23.42
CA LYS A 47 -15.22 13.50 -22.61
C LYS A 47 -16.15 12.50 -21.93
N LYS A 48 -16.67 11.52 -22.66
CA LYS A 48 -17.57 10.49 -22.15
C LYS A 48 -16.95 9.65 -21.03
N ILE A 49 -15.68 9.23 -21.17
CA ILE A 49 -14.97 8.51 -20.10
C ILE A 49 -14.85 9.38 -18.85
N LYS A 50 -14.40 10.63 -18.97
CA LYS A 50 -14.25 11.53 -17.82
C LYS A 50 -15.58 11.79 -17.11
N GLU A 51 -16.64 11.99 -17.87
CA GLU A 51 -18.00 12.18 -17.33
C GLU A 51 -18.47 10.94 -16.57
N ASN A 52 -18.26 9.74 -17.11
CA ASN A 52 -18.61 8.50 -16.44
C ASN A 52 -17.75 8.26 -15.19
N LEU A 53 -16.42 8.41 -15.28
CA LEU A 53 -15.53 8.24 -14.13
C LEU A 53 -15.92 9.15 -12.96
N SER A 54 -16.41 10.37 -13.23
CA SER A 54 -16.86 11.28 -12.19
C SER A 54 -18.05 10.77 -11.37
N GLN A 55 -18.80 9.81 -11.89
CA GLN A 55 -19.96 9.21 -11.25
C GLN A 55 -19.69 7.82 -10.63
N MET A 56 -18.52 7.23 -10.88
CA MET A 56 -18.16 5.91 -10.40
C MET A 56 -17.73 5.92 -8.93
N ASN A 57 -18.01 4.84 -8.23
CA ASN A 57 -17.48 4.56 -6.89
C ASN A 57 -16.17 3.80 -6.98
N ALA A 58 -16.00 2.93 -7.99
CA ALA A 58 -14.80 2.16 -8.20
C ALA A 58 -14.49 1.93 -9.69
N VAL A 59 -13.22 1.62 -9.98
CA VAL A 59 -12.73 1.16 -11.28
C VAL A 59 -12.02 -0.18 -11.08
N ALA A 60 -12.53 -1.22 -11.72
CA ALA A 60 -11.86 -2.51 -11.81
C ALA A 60 -11.10 -2.58 -13.13
N VAL A 61 -9.78 -2.54 -13.08
CA VAL A 61 -8.90 -2.68 -14.26
C VAL A 61 -8.64 -4.16 -14.50
N LEU A 62 -9.32 -4.73 -15.49
CA LEU A 62 -9.29 -6.15 -15.76
C LEU A 62 -8.17 -6.50 -16.74
N LEU A 63 -7.33 -7.45 -16.37
CA LEU A 63 -6.17 -7.90 -17.15
C LEU A 63 -6.32 -9.37 -17.53
N GLY A 64 -6.50 -9.62 -18.83
CA GLY A 64 -6.61 -10.96 -19.40
C GLY A 64 -5.33 -11.43 -20.14
N SER A 65 -5.48 -12.46 -20.97
CA SER A 65 -4.39 -13.05 -21.74
C SER A 65 -3.79 -12.10 -22.78
N SER A 66 -4.57 -11.12 -23.24
CA SER A 66 -4.15 -10.17 -24.30
C SER A 66 -3.37 -8.96 -23.76
N GLY A 67 -3.15 -8.86 -22.44
CA GLY A 67 -2.53 -7.70 -21.83
C GLY A 67 -3.41 -6.45 -21.87
N PHE A 68 -2.84 -5.27 -21.61
CA PHE A 68 -3.57 -4.02 -21.70
C PHE A 68 -3.82 -3.60 -23.14
N GLY A 69 -5.09 -3.32 -23.46
CA GLY A 69 -5.49 -2.73 -24.74
C GLY A 69 -5.07 -1.27 -24.87
N GLU A 70 -4.93 -0.77 -26.09
CA GLU A 70 -4.55 0.64 -26.31
C GLU A 70 -5.53 1.62 -25.68
N TRP A 71 -6.82 1.37 -25.83
CA TRP A 71 -7.87 2.19 -25.22
C TRP A 71 -7.90 2.08 -23.70
N GLN A 72 -7.73 0.87 -23.18
CA GLN A 72 -7.66 0.61 -21.76
C GLN A 72 -6.54 1.39 -21.06
N LYS A 73 -5.40 1.60 -21.71
CA LYS A 73 -4.30 2.42 -21.17
C LYS A 73 -4.73 3.88 -20.94
N TYR A 74 -5.52 4.45 -21.84
CA TYR A 74 -6.05 5.80 -21.64
C TYR A 74 -7.08 5.85 -20.51
N GLU A 75 -7.94 4.84 -20.40
CA GLU A 75 -8.91 4.72 -19.30
C GLU A 75 -8.21 4.68 -17.95
N ILE A 76 -7.11 3.95 -17.84
CA ILE A 76 -6.29 3.86 -16.63
C ILE A 76 -5.67 5.23 -16.29
N ILE A 77 -5.13 5.93 -17.27
CA ILE A 77 -4.56 7.29 -17.08
C ILE A 77 -5.65 8.28 -16.63
N TYR A 78 -6.85 8.23 -17.23
CA TYR A 78 -7.94 9.10 -16.81
C TYR A 78 -8.49 8.74 -15.42
N THR A 79 -8.43 7.46 -15.05
CA THR A 79 -8.78 7.01 -13.70
C THR A 79 -7.83 7.63 -12.67
N GLU A 80 -6.52 7.63 -12.90
CA GLU A 80 -5.55 8.31 -12.04
C GLU A 80 -5.79 9.82 -11.94
N GLN A 81 -6.06 10.47 -13.07
CA GLN A 81 -6.41 11.90 -13.09
C GLN A 81 -7.65 12.20 -12.24
N GLU A 82 -8.68 11.35 -12.32
CA GLU A 82 -9.89 11.51 -11.53
C GLU A 82 -9.68 11.26 -10.04
N ILE A 83 -8.85 10.27 -9.68
CA ILE A 83 -8.43 10.02 -8.29
C ILE A 83 -7.77 11.28 -7.73
N ASN A 84 -6.76 11.80 -8.42
CA ASN A 84 -6.02 13.00 -8.01
C ASN A 84 -6.93 14.23 -7.92
N ARG A 85 -7.85 14.41 -8.87
CA ARG A 85 -8.84 15.50 -8.84
C ARG A 85 -9.73 15.42 -7.61
N ARG A 86 -10.23 14.23 -7.27
CA ARG A 86 -11.10 14.05 -6.10
C ARG A 86 -10.36 14.33 -4.80
N GLU A 87 -9.13 13.90 -4.69
CA GLU A 87 -8.28 14.17 -3.51
C GLU A 87 -8.03 15.67 -3.33
N GLN A 88 -7.60 16.37 -4.38
CA GLN A 88 -7.38 17.82 -4.33
C GLN A 88 -8.61 18.61 -3.92
N ASN A 89 -9.80 18.14 -4.32
CA ASN A 89 -11.08 18.80 -4.02
C ASN A 89 -11.79 18.19 -2.78
N LYS A 90 -11.14 17.30 -2.02
CA LYS A 90 -11.71 16.64 -0.83
C LYS A 90 -13.06 15.96 -1.10
N LEU A 91 -13.23 15.41 -2.31
CA LEU A 91 -14.42 14.66 -2.71
C LEU A 91 -14.31 13.19 -2.26
N LEU A 92 -15.45 12.46 -2.33
CA LEU A 92 -15.43 11.02 -2.08
C LEU A 92 -14.43 10.33 -3.01
N PRO A 93 -13.53 9.47 -2.47
CA PRO A 93 -12.46 8.85 -3.25
C PRO A 93 -13.01 7.92 -4.33
N LEU A 94 -12.38 7.96 -5.52
CA LEU A 94 -12.58 6.95 -6.54
C LEU A 94 -11.65 5.78 -6.25
N ARG A 95 -12.22 4.60 -6.08
CA ARG A 95 -11.44 3.37 -5.87
C ARG A 95 -10.98 2.82 -7.21
N ALA A 96 -9.76 2.34 -7.29
CA ALA A 96 -9.29 1.65 -8.48
C ALA A 96 -8.31 0.53 -8.12
N GLY A 97 -8.42 -0.60 -8.80
CA GLY A 97 -7.56 -1.75 -8.55
C GLY A 97 -7.44 -2.68 -9.74
N LEU A 98 -6.34 -3.48 -9.73
CA LEU A 98 -6.07 -4.47 -10.75
C LEU A 98 -6.82 -5.77 -10.46
N VAL A 99 -7.51 -6.30 -11.48
CA VAL A 99 -8.19 -7.59 -11.43
C VAL A 99 -7.57 -8.50 -12.47
N ILE A 100 -6.90 -9.56 -12.02
CA ILE A 100 -6.29 -10.55 -12.91
C ILE A 100 -7.32 -11.59 -13.29
N LEU A 101 -7.67 -11.66 -14.57
CA LEU A 101 -8.63 -12.59 -15.12
C LEU A 101 -8.08 -14.02 -15.18
N LYS A 102 -8.95 -15.01 -15.19
CA LYS A 102 -8.58 -16.43 -15.30
C LYS A 102 -7.81 -16.75 -16.59
N SER A 103 -8.05 -16.01 -17.66
CA SER A 103 -7.34 -16.15 -18.94
C SER A 103 -5.87 -15.68 -18.90
N CYS A 104 -5.49 -14.84 -17.93
CA CYS A 104 -4.13 -14.30 -17.84
C CYS A 104 -3.15 -15.38 -17.35
N GLN A 105 -2.17 -15.72 -18.22
CA GLN A 105 -1.15 -16.75 -17.92
C GLN A 105 0.13 -16.18 -17.31
N GLN A 106 0.28 -14.84 -17.29
CA GLN A 106 1.49 -14.20 -16.77
C GLN A 106 1.46 -14.14 -15.24
N THR A 107 2.63 -14.29 -14.61
CA THR A 107 2.76 -14.04 -13.18
C THR A 107 2.64 -12.54 -12.88
N PHE A 108 2.13 -12.20 -11.71
CA PHE A 108 2.03 -10.79 -11.29
C PHE A 108 3.39 -10.08 -11.38
N GLN A 109 4.47 -10.73 -10.95
CA GLN A 109 5.82 -10.20 -11.04
C GLN A 109 6.20 -9.78 -12.46
N LYS A 110 5.99 -10.65 -13.46
CA LYS A 110 6.31 -10.34 -14.87
C LYS A 110 5.46 -9.19 -15.42
N ILE A 111 4.20 -9.11 -15.00
CA ILE A 111 3.32 -8.02 -15.39
C ILE A 111 3.80 -6.71 -14.78
N ARG A 112 4.09 -6.71 -13.49
CA ARG A 112 4.63 -5.56 -12.76
C ARG A 112 5.93 -5.05 -13.38
N ASP A 113 6.91 -5.92 -13.55
CA ASP A 113 8.24 -5.54 -14.08
C ASP A 113 8.15 -4.93 -15.49
N ARG A 114 7.16 -5.34 -16.29
CA ARG A 114 6.92 -4.79 -17.62
C ARG A 114 6.29 -3.41 -17.60
N HIS A 115 5.47 -3.12 -16.61
CA HIS A 115 4.59 -1.94 -16.61
C HIS A 115 4.88 -0.94 -15.50
N TYR A 116 5.83 -1.23 -14.61
CA TYR A 116 6.16 -0.40 -13.46
C TYR A 116 6.53 1.04 -13.83
N ASP A 117 7.36 1.21 -14.86
CA ASP A 117 7.83 2.51 -15.34
C ASP A 117 6.91 3.16 -16.39
N THR A 118 5.68 2.69 -16.52
CA THR A 118 4.70 3.27 -17.43
C THR A 118 3.76 4.25 -16.73
N PRO A 119 3.04 5.13 -17.47
CA PRO A 119 2.06 6.04 -16.87
C PRO A 119 0.93 5.36 -16.07
N TYR A 120 0.76 4.06 -16.20
CA TYR A 120 -0.20 3.26 -15.43
C TYR A 120 0.49 2.31 -14.42
N GLY A 121 1.78 2.53 -14.15
CA GLY A 121 2.56 1.77 -13.16
C GLY A 121 2.02 1.85 -11.74
N TRP A 122 1.28 2.92 -11.41
CA TRP A 122 0.62 3.09 -10.12
C TRP A 122 -0.33 1.94 -9.75
N LEU A 123 -0.93 1.24 -10.72
CA LEU A 123 -1.76 0.06 -10.48
C LEU A 123 -1.00 -1.10 -9.85
N PHE A 124 0.32 -1.16 -10.04
CA PHE A 124 1.19 -2.23 -9.56
C PHE A 124 1.86 -1.88 -8.22
N ILE A 125 1.75 -0.64 -7.82
CA ILE A 125 2.23 -0.11 -6.54
C ILE A 125 1.11 -0.20 -5.49
N ASN A 126 -0.14 -0.19 -5.95
CA ASN A 126 -1.31 -0.25 -5.09
C ASN A 126 -1.58 -1.71 -4.66
N PRO A 127 -1.74 -2.02 -3.36
CA PRO A 127 -2.04 -3.35 -2.86
C PRO A 127 -3.40 -3.89 -3.29
N HIS A 128 -4.18 -3.11 -4.01
CA HIS A 128 -5.55 -3.42 -4.41
C HIS A 128 -5.58 -4.29 -5.68
N MET A 129 -5.14 -5.52 -5.51
CA MET A 129 -5.17 -6.52 -6.56
C MET A 129 -6.10 -7.68 -6.18
N VAL A 130 -6.94 -8.07 -7.13
CA VAL A 130 -7.73 -9.30 -7.04
C VAL A 130 -7.27 -10.29 -8.09
N ASP A 131 -6.70 -11.41 -7.68
CA ASP A 131 -6.34 -12.49 -8.59
C ASP A 131 -7.44 -13.55 -8.64
N LEU A 132 -8.24 -13.51 -9.70
CA LEU A 132 -9.36 -14.43 -9.88
C LEU A 132 -8.93 -15.88 -10.17
N ARG A 133 -7.64 -16.11 -10.43
CA ARG A 133 -7.07 -17.46 -10.67
C ARG A 133 -6.80 -18.19 -9.37
N ALA A 134 -6.37 -17.47 -8.33
CA ALA A 134 -5.93 -18.02 -7.06
C ALA A 134 -7.04 -18.23 -6.05
N SER A 135 -8.19 -17.59 -6.22
CA SER A 135 -9.27 -17.59 -5.25
C SER A 135 -10.22 -18.76 -5.41
N LYS A 136 -10.62 -19.38 -4.28
CA LYS A 136 -11.71 -20.39 -4.24
C LYS A 136 -13.10 -19.74 -4.40
N ALA A 137 -13.23 -18.44 -4.11
CA ALA A 137 -14.46 -17.67 -4.23
C ALA A 137 -14.16 -16.31 -4.91
N PRO A 138 -13.77 -16.32 -6.21
CA PRO A 138 -13.22 -15.14 -6.88
C PRO A 138 -14.18 -13.97 -6.94
N MET A 139 -15.47 -14.21 -7.17
CA MET A 139 -16.47 -13.14 -7.24
C MET A 139 -16.76 -12.53 -5.87
N LYS A 140 -16.79 -13.34 -4.80
CA LYS A 140 -16.93 -12.83 -3.44
C LYS A 140 -15.74 -11.90 -3.10
N GLN A 141 -14.52 -12.32 -3.42
CA GLN A 141 -13.32 -11.52 -3.21
C GLN A 141 -13.36 -10.22 -4.02
N LEU A 142 -13.81 -10.27 -5.29
CA LEU A 142 -13.95 -9.08 -6.13
C LEU A 142 -15.00 -8.11 -5.58
N ILE A 143 -16.16 -8.61 -5.16
CA ILE A 143 -17.23 -7.79 -4.59
C ILE A 143 -16.75 -7.12 -3.29
N GLU A 144 -16.13 -7.89 -2.39
CA GLU A 144 -15.53 -7.35 -1.17
C GLU A 144 -14.49 -6.28 -1.50
N ALA A 145 -13.58 -6.54 -2.44
CA ALA A 145 -12.58 -5.58 -2.86
C ALA A 145 -13.19 -4.32 -3.48
N ILE A 146 -14.25 -4.40 -4.24
CA ILE A 146 -14.94 -3.25 -4.84
C ILE A 146 -15.72 -2.45 -3.79
N THR A 147 -16.43 -3.10 -2.88
CA THR A 147 -17.40 -2.48 -1.97
C THR A 147 -16.84 -2.14 -0.59
N GLU A 148 -15.81 -2.83 -0.14
CA GLU A 148 -15.20 -2.55 1.17
C GLU A 148 -14.52 -1.17 1.20
N GLN A 149 -14.71 -0.46 2.32
CA GLN A 149 -14.06 0.84 2.57
C GLN A 149 -12.53 0.72 2.86
N ARG A 150 -11.93 -0.44 2.67
CA ARG A 150 -10.50 -0.71 2.96
C ARG A 150 -9.52 0.17 2.18
N TRP A 151 -9.98 0.86 1.16
CA TRP A 151 -9.14 1.52 0.15
C TRP A 151 -8.80 2.97 0.47
N HIS A 152 -9.41 3.51 1.50
CA HIS A 152 -9.03 4.81 2.03
C HIS A 152 -8.47 4.62 3.43
N VAL A 153 -7.16 4.68 3.51
CA VAL A 153 -6.52 4.72 4.82
C VAL A 153 -6.72 6.14 5.36
N ASP A 154 -7.45 6.23 6.47
CA ASP A 154 -7.67 7.48 7.16
C ASP A 154 -6.47 7.78 8.06
N TYR A 155 -5.70 8.81 7.71
CA TYR A 155 -4.53 9.26 8.47
C TYR A 155 -4.87 10.31 9.53
N THR A 156 -6.15 10.75 9.62
CA THR A 156 -6.58 11.83 10.52
C THR A 156 -6.19 11.54 11.98
N ARG A 157 -6.29 10.29 12.41
CA ARG A 157 -5.90 9.92 13.77
C ARG A 157 -4.38 10.04 13.96
N LEU A 158 -3.58 9.54 13.03
CA LEU A 158 -2.13 9.66 13.06
C LEU A 158 -1.71 11.15 13.08
N GLU A 159 -2.29 11.95 12.18
CA GLU A 159 -2.05 13.39 12.11
C GLU A 159 -2.36 14.08 13.45
N ASN A 160 -3.54 13.82 14.02
CA ASN A 160 -3.95 14.43 15.29
C ASN A 160 -3.02 14.02 16.45
N LEU A 161 -2.55 12.77 16.50
CA LEU A 161 -1.63 12.30 17.53
C LEU A 161 -0.25 12.99 17.40
N LEU A 162 0.27 13.09 16.19
CA LEU A 162 1.53 13.76 15.91
C LEU A 162 1.43 15.27 16.25
N LYS A 163 0.36 15.92 15.82
CA LYS A 163 0.08 17.33 16.13
C LYS A 163 -0.02 17.60 17.63
N ALA A 164 -0.53 16.63 18.39
CA ALA A 164 -0.65 16.72 19.85
C ALA A 164 0.65 16.35 20.59
N GLY A 165 1.71 15.93 19.89
CA GLY A 165 2.95 15.44 20.51
C GLY A 165 2.80 14.10 21.23
N GLN A 166 1.75 13.33 20.91
CA GLN A 166 1.50 12.00 21.48
C GLN A 166 2.30 10.94 20.71
N TRP A 167 3.62 11.02 20.85
CA TRP A 167 4.58 10.27 20.03
C TRP A 167 4.44 8.75 20.13
N LYS A 168 4.15 8.23 21.32
CA LYS A 168 3.98 6.79 21.54
C LYS A 168 2.73 6.26 20.84
N GLU A 169 1.63 6.95 21.00
CA GLU A 169 0.36 6.62 20.35
C GLU A 169 0.45 6.80 18.83
N ALA A 170 1.17 7.82 18.37
CA ALA A 170 1.43 8.04 16.96
C ALA A 170 2.28 6.90 16.35
N ASP A 171 3.28 6.40 17.08
CA ASP A 171 4.10 5.27 16.65
C ASP A 171 3.28 3.97 16.53
N GLN A 172 2.39 3.72 17.50
CA GLN A 172 1.45 2.60 17.45
C GLN A 172 0.45 2.74 16.32
N GLU A 173 -0.08 3.94 16.10
CA GLU A 173 -1.01 4.23 15.01
C GLU A 173 -0.32 4.08 13.65
N THR A 174 0.96 4.46 13.54
CA THR A 174 1.76 4.24 12.33
C THR A 174 1.79 2.77 11.95
N LEU A 175 2.05 1.87 12.89
CA LEU A 175 1.99 0.44 12.64
C LEU A 175 0.57 0.01 12.22
N ALA A 176 -0.47 0.46 12.92
CA ALA A 176 -1.86 0.09 12.61
C ALA A 176 -2.27 0.53 11.19
N VAL A 177 -1.91 1.75 10.81
CA VAL A 177 -2.14 2.31 9.48
C VAL A 177 -1.37 1.52 8.42
N MET A 178 -0.10 1.20 8.67
CA MET A 178 0.70 0.42 7.73
C MET A 178 0.19 -1.01 7.57
N LEU A 179 -0.26 -1.66 8.64
CA LEU A 179 -0.89 -2.99 8.58
C LEU A 179 -2.18 -2.95 7.77
N LYS A 180 -3.02 -1.94 7.99
CA LYS A 180 -4.26 -1.74 7.23
C LYS A 180 -3.98 -1.52 5.75
N THR A 181 -3.01 -0.66 5.43
CA THR A 181 -2.57 -0.38 4.06
C THR A 181 -2.08 -1.64 3.35
N ALA A 182 -1.33 -2.48 4.04
CA ALA A 182 -0.81 -3.73 3.51
C ALA A 182 -1.82 -4.90 3.56
N GLY A 183 -3.02 -4.72 4.15
CA GLY A 183 -3.99 -5.79 4.35
C GLY A 183 -3.52 -6.87 5.33
N ARG A 184 -2.67 -6.51 6.30
CA ARG A 184 -1.99 -7.40 7.25
C ARG A 184 -2.46 -7.25 8.69
N GLU A 185 -3.67 -6.69 8.90
CA GLU A 185 -4.21 -6.44 10.24
C GLU A 185 -4.38 -7.73 11.07
N LYS A 186 -4.70 -8.86 10.39
CA LYS A 186 -4.86 -10.16 11.05
C LYS A 186 -3.54 -10.76 11.51
N GLU A 187 -2.51 -10.58 10.70
CA GLU A 187 -1.15 -11.03 10.99
C GLU A 187 -0.49 -10.18 12.07
N GLY A 188 -0.79 -8.88 12.11
CA GLY A 188 -0.24 -7.94 13.08
C GLY A 188 1.23 -7.56 12.84
N TRP A 189 1.81 -7.95 11.69
CA TRP A 189 3.19 -7.62 11.30
C TRP A 189 3.34 -7.56 9.78
N LEU A 190 4.32 -6.79 9.31
CA LEU A 190 4.66 -6.64 7.91
C LEU A 190 5.84 -7.54 7.56
N ASP A 191 5.74 -8.32 6.48
CA ASP A 191 6.87 -9.06 5.90
C ASP A 191 7.60 -8.22 4.85
N ILE A 192 8.72 -8.77 4.35
CA ILE A 192 9.56 -8.10 3.35
C ILE A 192 8.76 -7.81 2.08
N GLU A 193 7.91 -8.74 1.65
CA GLU A 193 7.08 -8.58 0.47
C GLU A 193 6.07 -7.44 0.65
N SER A 194 5.42 -7.35 1.80
CA SER A 194 4.52 -6.25 2.16
C SER A 194 5.23 -4.90 2.13
N ILE A 195 6.49 -4.84 2.60
CA ILE A 195 7.28 -3.61 2.58
C ILE A 195 7.70 -3.23 1.16
N GLN A 196 8.18 -4.18 0.38
CA GLN A 196 8.60 -3.93 -1.01
C GLN A 196 7.44 -3.47 -1.89
N ASN A 197 6.25 -4.03 -1.64
CA ASN A 197 5.02 -3.69 -2.35
C ASN A 197 4.19 -2.59 -1.67
N PHE A 198 4.68 -2.00 -0.58
CA PHE A 198 3.93 -0.97 0.14
C PHE A 198 3.67 0.24 -0.77
N PRO A 199 2.45 0.81 -0.83
CA PRO A 199 2.12 1.90 -1.74
C PRO A 199 2.98 3.14 -1.46
N ARG A 200 3.56 3.69 -2.52
CA ARG A 200 4.43 4.89 -2.46
C ARG A 200 3.77 6.06 -1.77
N LYS A 201 2.53 6.34 -2.19
CA LYS A 201 1.76 7.48 -1.70
C LYS A 201 1.51 7.38 -0.20
N ASP A 202 1.10 6.20 0.25
CA ASP A 202 0.81 5.96 1.66
C ASP A 202 2.08 6.06 2.50
N LEU A 203 3.18 5.47 2.05
CA LEU A 203 4.47 5.59 2.72
C LEU A 203 4.94 7.05 2.80
N HIS A 204 4.83 7.79 1.69
CA HIS A 204 5.17 9.20 1.64
C HIS A 204 4.26 10.05 2.55
N THR A 205 2.95 9.76 2.56
CA THR A 205 2.01 10.47 3.46
C THR A 205 2.38 10.25 4.93
N ILE A 206 2.65 9.01 5.33
CA ILE A 206 3.06 8.69 6.70
C ILE A 206 4.38 9.40 7.04
N ASP A 207 5.35 9.33 6.15
CA ASP A 207 6.64 9.96 6.35
C ASP A 207 6.52 11.48 6.47
N GLN A 208 5.78 12.13 5.56
CA GLN A 208 5.55 13.57 5.62
C GLN A 208 4.91 14.03 6.92
N LEU A 209 3.91 13.30 7.44
CA LEU A 209 3.30 13.63 8.72
C LEU A 209 4.32 13.60 9.87
N TRP A 210 5.17 12.56 9.90
CA TRP A 210 6.23 12.48 10.92
C TRP A 210 7.23 13.63 10.80
N VAL A 211 7.70 13.93 9.57
CA VAL A 211 8.65 15.02 9.30
C VAL A 211 8.05 16.38 9.65
N GLU A 212 6.82 16.66 9.23
CA GLU A 212 6.16 17.94 9.45
C GLU A 212 5.96 18.22 10.94
N TYR A 213 5.35 17.29 11.68
CA TYR A 213 5.01 17.52 13.08
C TYR A 213 6.19 17.37 14.06
N SER A 214 7.32 16.83 13.62
CA SER A 214 8.57 16.79 14.40
C SER A 214 9.60 17.84 13.98
N ASP A 215 9.24 18.76 13.09
CA ASP A 215 10.18 19.75 12.51
C ASP A 215 11.44 19.10 11.90
N GLY A 216 11.23 18.00 11.16
CA GLY A 216 12.29 17.26 10.49
C GLY A 216 13.13 16.35 11.39
N HIS A 217 12.73 16.17 12.64
CA HIS A 217 13.49 15.37 13.63
C HIS A 217 13.22 13.88 13.48
N PHE A 218 11.99 13.47 13.10
CA PHE A 218 11.54 12.10 12.95
C PHE A 218 11.02 11.82 11.54
N GLY A 219 10.94 10.54 11.17
CA GLY A 219 10.42 10.07 9.90
C GLY A 219 11.29 9.00 9.25
N PHE A 220 10.71 8.23 8.33
CA PHE A 220 11.45 7.20 7.59
C PHE A 220 12.50 7.80 6.65
N SER A 221 12.23 8.94 6.04
CA SER A 221 13.20 9.66 5.21
C SER A 221 14.37 10.20 6.02
N VAL A 222 14.11 10.63 7.26
CA VAL A 222 15.16 11.02 8.22
C VAL A 222 16.03 9.82 8.56
N GLN A 223 15.42 8.68 8.90
CA GLN A 223 16.12 7.42 9.16
C GLN A 223 16.95 6.97 7.95
N LYS A 224 16.41 7.09 6.74
CA LYS A 224 17.10 6.78 5.48
C LYS A 224 18.37 7.61 5.34
N ARG A 225 18.27 8.94 5.49
CA ARG A 225 19.42 9.87 5.44
C ARG A 225 20.49 9.48 6.45
N ILE A 226 20.09 9.16 7.68
CA ILE A 226 21.03 8.72 8.72
C ILE A 226 21.69 7.39 8.34
N SER A 227 20.92 6.42 7.86
CA SER A 227 21.43 5.11 7.40
C SER A 227 22.46 5.27 6.28
N GLU A 228 22.19 6.14 5.30
CA GLU A 228 23.12 6.44 4.21
C GLU A 228 24.38 7.12 4.71
N SER A 229 24.30 8.05 5.67
CA SER A 229 25.42 8.78 6.25
C SER A 229 26.42 7.88 7.00
N VAL A 230 25.95 6.75 7.51
CA VAL A 230 26.79 5.74 8.21
C VAL A 230 27.17 4.56 7.30
N GLY A 231 26.96 4.68 5.98
CA GLY A 231 27.30 3.67 5.00
C GLY A 231 26.42 2.42 5.06
N LYS A 232 25.17 2.58 5.50
CA LYS A 232 24.21 1.49 5.70
C LYS A 232 24.69 0.43 6.71
N ASP A 233 25.55 0.83 7.63
CA ASP A 233 25.97 0.02 8.75
C ASP A 233 24.89 0.10 9.85
N TYR A 234 24.25 -1.04 10.13
CA TYR A 234 23.10 -1.08 11.06
C TYR A 234 23.47 -0.82 12.51
N GLU A 235 24.71 -1.19 12.93
CA GLU A 235 25.15 -0.94 14.30
C GLU A 235 25.38 0.55 14.52
N LYS A 236 26.07 1.20 13.57
CA LYS A 236 26.25 2.65 13.59
C LYS A 236 24.93 3.40 13.44
N PHE A 237 24.02 2.89 12.59
CA PHE A 237 22.68 3.45 12.48
C PHE A 237 21.93 3.38 13.82
N GLY A 238 21.89 2.20 14.46
CA GLY A 238 21.22 2.01 15.74
C GLY A 238 21.80 2.88 16.85
N ASP A 239 23.13 3.10 16.87
CA ASP A 239 23.77 4.05 17.79
C ASP A 239 23.32 5.49 17.50
N ARG A 240 23.28 5.85 16.23
CA ARG A 240 22.95 7.22 15.79
C ARG A 240 21.51 7.59 16.13
N VAL A 241 20.56 6.66 15.92
CA VAL A 241 19.14 6.88 16.26
C VAL A 241 18.80 6.52 17.72
N GLY A 242 19.78 6.07 18.50
CA GLY A 242 19.60 5.80 19.92
C GLY A 242 18.81 4.53 20.24
N TRP A 243 18.81 3.51 19.36
CA TRP A 243 18.15 2.23 19.59
C TRP A 243 19.06 1.19 20.27
N GLY A 244 20.34 1.50 20.42
CA GLY A 244 21.34 0.64 21.08
C GLY A 244 21.85 1.23 22.38
N LYS A 245 22.10 0.39 23.38
CA LYS A 245 22.78 0.73 24.65
C LYS A 245 24.00 -0.14 24.85
N GLY A 246 25.04 0.44 25.39
CA GLY A 246 26.27 -0.27 25.76
C GLY A 246 27.40 -0.14 24.76
N MET A 247 28.60 -0.61 25.13
CA MET A 247 29.79 -0.59 24.26
C MET A 247 29.88 -1.90 23.46
N TRP A 248 30.67 -1.89 22.40
CA TRP A 248 30.86 -2.90 21.36
C TRP A 248 30.75 -4.38 21.82
N LEU A 249 31.30 -4.75 22.97
CA LEU A 249 31.28 -6.15 23.48
C LEU A 249 29.98 -6.53 24.21
N ASN A 250 29.13 -5.55 24.62
CA ASN A 250 27.92 -5.77 25.40
C ASN A 250 26.75 -4.89 24.87
N LYS A 251 26.69 -4.65 23.57
CA LYS A 251 25.64 -3.83 22.98
C LYS A 251 24.30 -4.56 23.09
N LYS A 252 23.35 -3.93 23.78
CA LYS A 252 21.97 -4.35 23.89
C LYS A 252 21.09 -3.39 23.09
N TRP A 253 20.19 -3.92 22.30
CA TRP A 253 19.14 -3.15 21.67
C TRP A 253 18.01 -2.88 22.65
N LEU A 254 17.41 -1.70 22.57
CA LEU A 254 16.32 -1.30 23.46
C LEU A 254 15.10 -2.18 23.19
N ASP A 255 14.38 -2.55 24.25
CA ASP A 255 13.02 -3.06 24.12
C ASP A 255 12.06 -1.90 23.82
N TYR A 256 10.89 -2.19 23.21
CA TYR A 256 9.92 -1.15 22.87
C TYR A 256 9.54 -0.25 24.07
N ASN A 257 9.51 -0.79 25.27
CA ASN A 257 9.23 -0.03 26.50
C ASN A 257 10.39 0.87 26.95
N GLU A 258 11.58 0.70 26.37
CA GLU A 258 12.76 1.53 26.63
C GLU A 258 12.92 2.66 25.60
N ILE A 259 12.09 2.68 24.55
CA ILE A 259 12.07 3.72 23.51
C ILE A 259 11.65 5.06 24.10
N ILE A 260 12.33 6.12 23.68
CA ILE A 260 12.05 7.50 24.12
C ILE A 260 11.02 8.13 23.19
N PHE A 261 9.82 8.34 23.69
CA PHE A 261 8.72 8.95 22.93
C PHE A 261 8.62 10.46 23.22
N SER A 262 9.68 11.19 22.90
CA SER A 262 9.72 12.66 23.00
C SER A 262 10.71 13.23 22.00
N LEU A 263 10.65 14.54 21.76
CA LEU A 263 11.62 15.27 20.92
C LEU A 263 13.03 15.33 21.52
N ASP A 264 13.21 14.91 22.78
CA ASP A 264 14.54 14.77 23.40
C ASP A 264 15.29 13.53 22.91
N ALA A 265 14.59 12.60 22.22
CA ALA A 265 15.22 11.44 21.62
C ALA A 265 16.16 11.86 20.47
N PRO A 266 17.15 11.03 20.12
CA PRO A 266 18.00 11.30 18.95
C PRO A 266 17.21 11.47 17.64
N GLU A 267 17.76 12.23 16.71
CA GLU A 267 17.20 12.37 15.35
C GLU A 267 16.99 10.99 14.70
N GLY A 268 15.83 10.80 14.07
CA GLY A 268 15.45 9.53 13.44
C GLY A 268 15.07 8.41 14.44
N HIS A 269 14.92 8.72 15.73
CA HIS A 269 14.53 7.73 16.74
C HIS A 269 13.16 7.12 16.47
N LEU A 270 12.22 7.89 15.90
CA LEU A 270 10.85 7.49 15.57
C LEU A 270 10.57 7.66 14.04
N PRO A 271 9.61 6.93 13.48
CA PRO A 271 8.82 5.85 14.08
C PRO A 271 9.61 4.54 14.18
N VAL A 272 9.26 3.73 15.17
CA VAL A 272 9.95 2.46 15.45
C VAL A 272 8.98 1.27 15.59
N GLY A 273 7.71 1.51 15.83
CA GLY A 273 6.68 0.48 16.07
C GLY A 273 6.56 -0.54 14.94
N VAL A 274 6.75 -0.11 13.69
CA VAL A 274 6.75 -1.00 12.51
C VAL A 274 7.85 -2.05 12.55
N VAL A 275 8.91 -1.78 13.27
CA VAL A 275 10.06 -2.67 13.43
C VAL A 275 9.83 -3.69 14.55
N TYR A 276 9.15 -3.25 15.62
CA TYR A 276 8.87 -4.12 16.78
C TYR A 276 7.62 -4.98 16.58
N GLY A 277 6.72 -4.62 15.70
CA GLY A 277 5.46 -5.32 15.47
C GLY A 277 4.51 -5.28 16.65
N SER A 278 3.37 -5.94 16.56
CA SER A 278 2.48 -6.14 17.70
C SER A 278 3.05 -7.25 18.60
N GLY A 279 3.87 -6.87 19.50
CA GLY A 279 4.74 -7.57 20.45
C GLY A 279 4.33 -8.89 21.12
N SER A 280 3.37 -9.65 20.64
CA SER A 280 2.91 -10.87 21.32
C SER A 280 3.38 -12.18 20.67
N TRP A 281 3.78 -12.16 19.40
CA TRP A 281 4.14 -13.38 18.67
C TRP A 281 5.62 -13.69 18.61
N PHE A 282 6.49 -12.75 18.97
CA PHE A 282 7.95 -12.95 18.91
C PHE A 282 8.55 -13.66 20.12
N TRP A 283 7.82 -13.73 21.24
CA TRP A 283 8.27 -14.42 22.46
C TRP A 283 7.69 -15.83 22.61
N GLY A 284 6.75 -16.25 21.73
CA GLY A 284 5.96 -17.47 21.92
C GLY A 284 6.36 -18.67 21.07
N LEU A 285 7.32 -18.58 20.19
CA LEU A 285 7.79 -19.72 19.41
C LEU A 285 9.26 -20.03 19.72
N ASP A 286 9.42 -20.84 20.76
CA ASP A 286 10.20 -22.05 20.73
C ASP A 286 11.60 -22.03 21.32
N ALA A 287 11.63 -21.99 22.64
CA ALA A 287 12.75 -22.55 23.39
C ALA A 287 12.79 -24.10 23.30
N THR A 288 11.73 -24.75 22.71
CA THR A 288 11.58 -26.22 22.75
C THR A 288 11.92 -26.95 21.45
N LEU A 289 12.06 -26.27 20.30
CA LEU A 289 12.27 -26.95 19.01
C LEU A 289 13.67 -26.84 18.41
N GLY A 290 14.68 -26.29 19.12
CA GLY A 290 16.07 -26.30 18.64
C GLY A 290 16.29 -25.65 17.27
N VAL A 291 15.35 -24.89 16.75
CA VAL A 291 15.49 -24.12 15.51
C VAL A 291 16.28 -22.88 15.83
N HIS A 292 17.39 -22.67 15.18
CA HIS A 292 18.20 -21.45 15.27
C HIS A 292 17.29 -20.23 15.15
N VAL A 293 17.01 -19.59 16.28
CA VAL A 293 16.36 -18.28 16.35
C VAL A 293 17.23 -17.35 15.53
N VAL A 294 16.79 -17.01 14.30
CA VAL A 294 17.40 -15.89 13.59
C VAL A 294 17.26 -14.71 14.53
N PRO A 295 18.37 -14.14 15.03
CA PRO A 295 18.30 -13.13 16.07
C PRO A 295 17.33 -12.05 15.65
N PHE A 296 16.49 -11.58 16.57
CA PHE A 296 15.57 -10.44 16.40
C PHE A 296 16.20 -9.31 15.59
N LEU A 297 17.45 -9.01 15.85
CA LEU A 297 18.33 -8.10 15.13
C LEU A 297 18.42 -8.35 13.63
N GLN A 298 18.53 -9.58 13.19
CA GLN A 298 18.67 -9.87 11.76
C GLN A 298 17.38 -9.61 11.00
N ARG A 299 16.23 -9.84 11.63
CA ARG A 299 14.91 -9.51 11.04
C ARG A 299 14.64 -8.02 11.03
N LEU A 300 14.94 -7.33 12.14
CA LEU A 300 14.92 -5.89 12.28
C LEU A 300 15.73 -5.21 11.18
N ILE A 301 16.95 -5.66 11.00
CA ILE A 301 17.89 -5.15 10.01
C ILE A 301 17.33 -5.33 8.61
N VAL A 302 16.92 -6.56 8.27
CA VAL A 302 16.42 -6.87 6.93
C VAL A 302 15.15 -6.07 6.62
N PHE A 303 14.23 -5.95 7.57
CA PHE A 303 13.01 -5.17 7.43
C PHE A 303 13.32 -3.68 7.19
N LEU A 304 14.10 -3.10 8.11
CA LEU A 304 14.45 -1.67 8.06
C LEU A 304 15.22 -1.34 6.77
N PHE A 305 16.18 -2.19 6.38
CA PHE A 305 16.92 -1.97 5.15
C PHE A 305 16.05 -2.05 3.91
N ASN A 306 15.08 -2.96 3.84
CA ASN A 306 14.14 -2.99 2.73
C ASN A 306 13.29 -1.71 2.70
N LEU A 307 12.81 -1.24 3.84
CA LEU A 307 12.06 0.01 3.94
C LEU A 307 12.91 1.22 3.53
N LEU A 308 14.09 1.38 4.15
CA LEU A 308 14.97 2.55 3.90
C LEU A 308 15.70 2.50 2.55
N SER A 309 15.74 1.34 1.88
CA SER A 309 16.30 1.23 0.52
C SER A 309 15.30 1.61 -0.56
N ARG A 310 14.06 1.88 -0.22
CA ARG A 310 13.04 2.27 -1.19
C ARG A 310 13.40 3.61 -1.84
N PRO A 311 13.32 3.72 -3.18
CA PRO A 311 13.66 4.95 -3.91
C PRO A 311 12.66 6.09 -3.68
N ASP A 312 11.52 5.77 -3.10
CA ASP A 312 10.38 6.66 -2.90
C ASP A 312 10.28 7.25 -1.47
N LEU A 313 11.26 6.97 -0.64
CA LEU A 313 11.48 7.66 0.64
C LEU A 313 12.46 8.80 0.51
#